data_643cb3743adcad9f78269327b6db17b0
#
_entry.id   643cb3743adcad9f78269327b6db17b0
#
_cell.length_a   1.000
_cell.length_b   1.000
_cell.length_c   1.000
_cell.angle_alpha   90.00
_cell.angle_beta   90.00
_cell.angle_gamma   90.00
#
_symmetry.space_group_name_H-M   'P 1'
#
loop_
_entity.id
_entity.type
_entity.pdbx_description
1 polymer ?
#
loop_
_entity_poly.entity_id
_entity_poly.type
_entity_poly.pdbx_seq_one_letter_code
_entity_poly.pdbx_strand_id
1 'polypeptide(L)'
;SKGQRLIAFGRFAGIVGCYNGLFGYGVKSKRYFLKRAHLCEDRQEMEEELEKLNLPKDFKLVITGGGRVGKGALEVIKKTNIQKVSPEDFLVKEFNFPIYTQLDVEDYVSREDNKSFDKSAFFNNPTGHSSTFMKYAKVADLYVACHYWDNRSPFIFTRKDMQHPNWNISVVADVSCDIDGPVACTLRPSTITNPFYGYDPKSQKEVDFLSENTVGVMAVDNLPCELPKDASFEFGKMFIEHVLEPLTGNDPEDIIYRASETINGKLTPHFDYLSDYLEGKD
;
A
#
# COMPACT_ATOMS: atom_id res chain seq x y z
N SER A 1 -21.34 13.12 6.01
CA SER A 1 -20.30 12.12 5.76
C SER A 1 -19.93 11.47 7.10
N LYS A 2 -20.24 10.22 7.29
CA LYS A 2 -20.08 9.45 8.54
C LYS A 2 -18.62 9.14 8.85
N GLY A 3 -17.78 10.16 9.15
CA GLY A 3 -16.35 9.98 9.42
C GLY A 3 -15.49 9.62 8.21
N GLN A 4 -16.04 9.66 6.99
CA GLN A 4 -15.32 9.36 5.78
C GLN A 4 -14.52 10.58 5.30
N ARG A 5 -13.21 10.42 5.07
CA ARG A 5 -12.36 11.46 4.49
C ARG A 5 -12.83 11.80 3.07
N LEU A 6 -13.17 13.06 2.80
CA LEU A 6 -13.68 13.52 1.49
C LEU A 6 -12.54 13.70 0.48
N ILE A 7 -11.45 14.33 0.90
CA ILE A 7 -10.28 14.61 0.05
C ILE A 7 -9.11 13.75 0.50
N ALA A 8 -8.43 13.09 -0.44
CA ALA A 8 -7.24 12.30 -0.13
C ALA A 8 -6.46 11.92 -1.40
N PHE A 9 -5.15 11.79 -1.27
CA PHE A 9 -4.24 11.33 -2.33
C PHE A 9 -4.09 9.80 -2.41
N GLY A 10 -4.78 9.03 -1.56
CA GLY A 10 -4.59 7.57 -1.45
C GLY A 10 -4.78 6.80 -2.76
N ARG A 11 -5.64 7.27 -3.69
CA ARG A 11 -5.78 6.68 -5.02
C ARG A 11 -4.47 6.75 -5.80
N PHE A 12 -3.82 7.92 -5.84
CA PHE A 12 -2.55 8.11 -6.53
C PHE A 12 -1.39 7.41 -5.82
N ALA A 13 -1.42 7.30 -4.50
CA ALA A 13 -0.45 6.47 -3.77
C ALA A 13 -0.52 5.01 -4.25
N GLY A 14 -1.72 4.47 -4.43
CA GLY A 14 -1.91 3.12 -4.97
C GLY A 14 -1.48 2.97 -6.43
N ILE A 15 -1.81 3.94 -7.29
CA ILE A 15 -1.40 3.97 -8.70
C ILE A 15 0.12 3.92 -8.80
N VAL A 16 0.80 4.90 -8.21
CA VAL A 16 2.27 5.01 -8.30
C VAL A 16 2.96 3.86 -7.55
N GLY A 17 2.46 3.48 -6.39
CA GLY A 17 3.05 2.39 -5.60
C GLY A 17 3.01 1.05 -6.33
N CYS A 18 1.89 0.72 -6.99
CA CYS A 18 1.79 -0.49 -7.80
C CYS A 18 2.71 -0.43 -9.04
N TYR A 19 2.75 0.71 -9.73
CA TYR A 19 3.66 0.93 -10.84
C TYR A 19 5.13 0.76 -10.43
N ASN A 20 5.53 1.38 -9.32
CA ASN A 20 6.88 1.25 -8.77
C ASN A 20 7.20 -0.19 -8.33
N GLY A 21 6.22 -0.92 -7.82
CA GLY A 21 6.35 -2.35 -7.53
C GLY A 21 6.69 -3.17 -8.77
N LEU A 22 5.93 -2.97 -9.86
CA LEU A 22 6.19 -3.61 -11.15
C LEU A 22 7.55 -3.18 -11.72
N PHE A 23 7.88 -1.89 -11.66
CA PHE A 23 9.18 -1.37 -12.07
C PHE A 23 10.31 -2.03 -11.27
N GLY A 24 10.21 -2.06 -9.93
CA GLY A 24 11.20 -2.70 -9.06
C GLY A 24 11.38 -4.19 -9.37
N TYR A 25 10.28 -4.91 -9.64
CA TYR A 25 10.36 -6.31 -10.05
C TYR A 25 11.12 -6.48 -11.37
N GLY A 26 10.85 -5.63 -12.37
CA GLY A 26 11.55 -5.66 -13.66
C GLY A 26 13.06 -5.46 -13.51
N VAL A 27 13.45 -4.46 -12.71
CA VAL A 27 14.87 -4.14 -12.43
C VAL A 27 15.54 -5.28 -11.68
N LYS A 28 14.93 -5.76 -10.58
CA LYS A 28 15.53 -6.82 -9.74
C LYS A 28 15.64 -8.15 -10.46
N SER A 29 14.64 -8.50 -11.27
CA SER A 29 14.65 -9.72 -12.10
C SER A 29 15.46 -9.58 -13.40
N LYS A 30 15.93 -8.38 -13.74
CA LYS A 30 16.65 -8.04 -14.98
C LYS A 30 15.85 -8.37 -16.26
N ARG A 31 14.50 -8.32 -16.20
CA ARG A 31 13.63 -8.72 -17.30
C ARG A 31 13.18 -7.57 -18.18
N TYR A 32 12.93 -6.42 -17.59
CA TYR A 32 12.49 -5.20 -18.27
C TYR A 32 12.80 -3.97 -17.43
N PHE A 33 12.70 -2.82 -18.08
CA PHE A 33 12.91 -1.52 -17.44
C PHE A 33 11.79 -0.58 -17.88
N LEU A 34 11.11 0.05 -16.93
CA LEU A 34 10.09 1.07 -17.17
C LEU A 34 10.69 2.45 -16.93
N LYS A 35 10.18 3.47 -17.62
CA LYS A 35 10.47 4.87 -17.27
C LYS A 35 9.92 5.17 -15.88
N ARG A 36 10.67 5.89 -15.07
CA ARG A 36 10.26 6.24 -13.72
C ARG A 36 9.01 7.14 -13.77
N ALA A 37 8.02 6.90 -12.87
CA ALA A 37 6.76 7.64 -12.87
C ALA A 37 6.97 9.17 -12.84
N HIS A 38 7.89 9.66 -11.99
CA HIS A 38 8.19 11.09 -11.88
C HIS A 38 8.92 11.69 -13.09
N LEU A 39 9.37 10.87 -14.03
CA LEU A 39 9.95 11.32 -15.31
C LEU A 39 8.94 11.31 -16.45
N CYS A 40 7.75 10.71 -16.22
CA CYS A 40 6.65 10.77 -17.18
C CYS A 40 5.97 12.14 -17.12
N GLU A 41 5.49 12.61 -18.26
CA GLU A 41 4.75 13.88 -18.33
C GLU A 41 3.45 13.83 -17.53
N ASP A 42 2.77 12.68 -17.60
CA ASP A 42 1.52 12.44 -16.90
C ASP A 42 1.26 10.92 -16.74
N ARG A 43 0.09 10.63 -16.18
CA ARG A 43 -0.36 9.26 -15.98
C ARG A 43 -0.49 8.46 -17.27
N GLN A 44 -0.88 9.10 -18.37
CA GLN A 44 -1.05 8.41 -19.65
C GLN A 44 0.30 7.84 -20.11
N GLU A 45 1.35 8.66 -20.11
CA GLU A 45 2.71 8.19 -20.48
C GLU A 45 3.19 7.09 -19.54
N MET A 46 2.92 7.21 -18.24
CA MET A 46 3.24 6.15 -17.27
C MET A 46 2.50 4.83 -17.59
N GLU A 47 1.22 4.89 -17.99
CA GLU A 47 0.44 3.71 -18.36
C GLU A 47 0.95 3.07 -19.68
N GLU A 48 1.41 3.86 -20.64
CA GLU A 48 2.02 3.37 -21.89
C GLU A 48 3.32 2.58 -21.62
N GLU A 49 4.08 2.93 -20.59
CA GLU A 49 5.27 2.18 -20.19
C GLU A 49 4.95 0.72 -19.79
N LEU A 50 3.73 0.45 -19.31
CA LEU A 50 3.31 -0.92 -18.92
C LEU A 50 3.29 -1.90 -20.11
N GLU A 51 3.27 -1.43 -21.35
CA GLU A 51 3.40 -2.28 -22.54
C GLU A 51 4.76 -2.99 -22.63
N LYS A 52 5.79 -2.45 -21.93
CA LYS A 52 7.13 -3.05 -21.84
C LYS A 52 7.24 -4.22 -20.84
N LEU A 53 6.16 -4.51 -20.09
CA LEU A 53 6.18 -5.58 -19.12
C LEU A 53 6.50 -6.94 -19.79
N ASN A 54 7.54 -7.59 -19.28
CA ASN A 54 7.96 -8.94 -19.69
C ASN A 54 7.96 -9.87 -18.47
N LEU A 55 6.76 -10.14 -17.97
CA LEU A 55 6.55 -10.98 -16.79
C LEU A 55 6.69 -12.48 -17.13
N PRO A 56 7.21 -13.31 -16.21
CA PRO A 56 7.12 -14.76 -16.33
C PRO A 56 5.67 -15.22 -16.47
N LYS A 57 5.45 -16.35 -17.13
CA LYS A 57 4.11 -16.92 -17.29
C LYS A 57 3.48 -17.35 -15.97
N ASP A 58 4.29 -17.72 -15.01
CA ASP A 58 3.93 -18.15 -13.66
C ASP A 58 3.98 -17.03 -12.63
N PHE A 59 4.18 -15.77 -13.08
CA PHE A 59 4.26 -14.61 -12.20
C PHE A 59 2.99 -14.42 -11.35
N LYS A 60 3.19 -14.22 -10.05
CA LYS A 60 2.12 -14.04 -9.06
C LYS A 60 2.29 -12.75 -8.27
N LEU A 61 1.30 -11.87 -8.36
CA LEU A 61 1.23 -10.61 -7.62
C LEU A 61 0.14 -10.68 -6.56
N VAL A 62 0.47 -10.33 -5.31
CA VAL A 62 -0.50 -10.21 -4.22
C VAL A 62 -0.65 -8.76 -3.77
N ILE A 63 -1.88 -8.31 -3.56
CA ILE A 63 -2.22 -6.95 -3.10
C ILE A 63 -3.04 -7.08 -1.83
N THR A 64 -2.70 -6.36 -0.76
CA THR A 64 -3.55 -6.24 0.43
C THR A 64 -4.28 -4.92 0.44
N GLY A 65 -5.54 -4.95 0.93
CA GLY A 65 -6.37 -3.77 1.10
C GLY A 65 -7.33 -3.48 -0.05
N GLY A 66 -8.59 -3.24 0.30
CA GLY A 66 -9.69 -2.92 -0.61
C GLY A 66 -10.10 -1.43 -0.62
N GLY A 67 -9.34 -0.57 0.09
CA GLY A 67 -9.60 0.86 0.21
C GLY A 67 -9.21 1.67 -1.04
N ARG A 68 -9.09 3.00 -0.89
CA ARG A 68 -8.71 3.91 -1.98
C ARG A 68 -7.35 3.56 -2.59
N VAL A 69 -6.39 3.21 -1.75
CA VAL A 69 -5.03 2.84 -2.16
C VAL A 69 -5.07 1.56 -3.01
N GLY A 70 -5.70 0.50 -2.51
CA GLY A 70 -5.85 -0.75 -3.26
C GLY A 70 -6.62 -0.59 -4.57
N LYS A 71 -7.66 0.26 -4.59
CA LYS A 71 -8.38 0.59 -5.84
C LYS A 71 -7.48 1.28 -6.85
N GLY A 72 -6.61 2.20 -6.39
CA GLY A 72 -5.61 2.85 -7.25
C GLY A 72 -4.61 1.83 -7.83
N ALA A 73 -4.10 0.91 -7.02
CA ALA A 73 -3.24 -0.16 -7.49
C ALA A 73 -3.90 -1.02 -8.59
N LEU A 74 -5.19 -1.34 -8.40
CA LEU A 74 -5.95 -2.09 -9.41
C LEU A 74 -6.15 -1.35 -10.73
N GLU A 75 -6.14 -0.01 -10.75
CA GLU A 75 -6.21 0.75 -11.99
C GLU A 75 -4.97 0.50 -12.87
N VAL A 76 -3.80 0.39 -12.26
CA VAL A 76 -2.56 0.04 -12.97
C VAL A 76 -2.63 -1.41 -13.48
N ILE A 77 -3.03 -2.35 -12.63
CA ILE A 77 -3.13 -3.76 -13.02
C ILE A 77 -4.08 -3.96 -14.21
N LYS A 78 -5.20 -3.23 -14.25
CA LYS A 78 -6.17 -3.27 -15.37
C LYS A 78 -5.59 -2.83 -16.72
N LYS A 79 -4.46 -2.13 -16.72
CA LYS A 79 -3.73 -1.73 -17.95
C LYS A 79 -2.69 -2.77 -18.39
N THR A 80 -2.62 -3.89 -17.69
CA THR A 80 -1.70 -5.00 -17.96
C THR A 80 -2.46 -6.26 -18.37
N ASN A 81 -1.72 -7.30 -18.74
CA ASN A 81 -2.27 -8.62 -19.02
C ASN A 81 -2.32 -9.55 -17.78
N ILE A 82 -2.09 -9.00 -16.58
CA ILE A 82 -2.13 -9.77 -15.32
C ILE A 82 -3.59 -10.07 -14.96
N GLN A 83 -3.96 -11.33 -14.86
CA GLN A 83 -5.35 -11.75 -14.69
C GLN A 83 -5.70 -11.93 -13.21
N LYS A 84 -6.91 -11.51 -12.83
CA LYS A 84 -7.43 -11.68 -11.47
C LYS A 84 -7.82 -13.13 -11.21
N VAL A 85 -7.42 -13.66 -10.06
CA VAL A 85 -7.89 -14.94 -9.53
C VAL A 85 -8.39 -14.78 -8.09
N SER A 86 -9.15 -15.75 -7.59
CA SER A 86 -9.54 -15.77 -6.18
C SER A 86 -8.32 -16.02 -5.27
N PRO A 87 -8.36 -15.60 -3.98
CA PRO A 87 -7.30 -15.92 -3.04
C PRO A 87 -7.01 -17.41 -2.90
N GLU A 88 -8.05 -18.26 -3.00
CA GLU A 88 -7.92 -19.71 -2.96
C GLU A 88 -7.21 -20.25 -4.21
N ASP A 89 -7.65 -19.87 -5.40
CA ASP A 89 -7.05 -20.30 -6.67
C ASP A 89 -5.59 -19.85 -6.79
N PHE A 90 -5.27 -18.66 -6.27
CA PHE A 90 -3.91 -18.14 -6.22
C PHE A 90 -2.94 -19.06 -5.46
N LEU A 91 -3.44 -19.71 -4.40
CA LEU A 91 -2.65 -20.61 -3.56
C LEU A 91 -2.47 -22.01 -4.16
N VAL A 92 -3.51 -22.55 -4.84
CA VAL A 92 -3.57 -23.98 -5.15
C VAL A 92 -3.47 -24.32 -6.63
N LYS A 93 -3.75 -23.33 -7.53
CA LYS A 93 -3.73 -23.57 -8.98
C LYS A 93 -2.44 -23.07 -9.62
N GLU A 94 -2.00 -23.80 -10.64
CA GLU A 94 -0.95 -23.36 -11.56
C GLU A 94 -1.58 -22.67 -12.77
N PHE A 95 -0.95 -21.59 -13.22
CA PHE A 95 -1.36 -20.81 -14.38
C PHE A 95 -0.18 -20.65 -15.33
N ASN A 96 -0.47 -20.54 -16.62
CA ASN A 96 0.53 -20.31 -17.67
C ASN A 96 0.50 -18.85 -18.18
N PHE A 97 -0.02 -17.94 -17.36
CA PHE A 97 -0.08 -16.49 -17.59
C PHE A 97 0.01 -15.77 -16.25
N PRO A 98 0.50 -14.51 -16.22
CA PRO A 98 0.60 -13.72 -15.01
C PRO A 98 -0.74 -13.54 -14.31
N ILE A 99 -0.76 -13.70 -12.99
CA ILE A 99 -1.96 -13.57 -12.17
C ILE A 99 -1.75 -12.62 -11.00
N TYR A 100 -2.87 -12.05 -10.52
CA TYR A 100 -2.89 -11.38 -9.23
C TYR A 100 -4.10 -11.79 -8.39
N THR A 101 -3.95 -11.62 -7.08
CA THR A 101 -5.07 -11.63 -6.15
C THR A 101 -5.05 -10.39 -5.28
N GLN A 102 -6.23 -9.88 -4.95
CA GLN A 102 -6.42 -8.83 -3.96
C GLN A 102 -7.03 -9.45 -2.71
N LEU A 103 -6.35 -9.27 -1.59
CA LEU A 103 -6.74 -9.81 -0.30
C LEU A 103 -7.49 -8.77 0.52
N ASP A 104 -8.62 -9.18 1.10
CA ASP A 104 -9.22 -8.47 2.22
C ASP A 104 -8.62 -9.00 3.54
N VAL A 105 -8.83 -8.29 4.64
CA VAL A 105 -8.22 -8.63 5.93
C VAL A 105 -8.53 -10.07 6.38
N GLU A 106 -9.71 -10.57 6.10
CA GLU A 106 -10.15 -11.94 6.41
C GLU A 106 -9.37 -13.03 5.66
N ASP A 107 -8.70 -12.68 4.55
CA ASP A 107 -7.91 -13.63 3.77
C ASP A 107 -6.53 -13.90 4.41
N TYR A 108 -6.01 -12.93 5.20
CA TYR A 108 -4.65 -13.00 5.75
C TYR A 108 -4.57 -12.79 7.27
N VAL A 109 -5.72 -12.64 7.95
CA VAL A 109 -5.80 -12.57 9.42
C VAL A 109 -6.78 -13.63 9.92
N SER A 110 -6.45 -14.30 11.01
CA SER A 110 -7.32 -15.25 11.70
C SER A 110 -7.39 -14.95 13.19
N ARG A 111 -8.46 -15.41 13.83
CA ARG A 111 -8.59 -15.37 15.29
C ARG A 111 -7.74 -16.47 15.93
N GLU A 112 -7.07 -16.14 17.02
CA GLU A 112 -6.26 -17.11 17.79
C GLU A 112 -7.13 -18.15 18.52
N ASP A 113 -8.39 -17.81 18.80
CA ASP A 113 -9.36 -18.72 19.44
C ASP A 113 -10.06 -19.68 18.45
N ASN A 114 -9.64 -19.69 17.18
CA ASN A 114 -10.18 -20.50 16.08
C ASN A 114 -11.67 -20.29 15.77
N LYS A 115 -12.30 -19.22 16.27
CA LYS A 115 -13.66 -18.85 15.86
C LYS A 115 -13.67 -18.17 14.49
N SER A 116 -14.85 -18.07 13.89
CA SER A 116 -15.04 -17.35 12.64
C SER A 116 -14.57 -15.90 12.74
N PHE A 117 -13.91 -15.40 11.68
CA PHE A 117 -13.48 -14.01 11.59
C PHE A 117 -14.70 -13.08 11.51
N ASP A 118 -14.67 -11.99 12.26
CA ASP A 118 -15.63 -10.89 12.20
C ASP A 118 -14.88 -9.59 11.90
N LYS A 119 -15.09 -9.07 10.70
CA LYS A 119 -14.41 -7.89 10.20
C LYS A 119 -14.70 -6.63 11.02
N SER A 120 -15.95 -6.45 11.46
CA SER A 120 -16.34 -5.30 12.28
C SER A 120 -15.72 -5.37 13.68
N ALA A 121 -15.72 -6.55 14.29
CA ALA A 121 -15.07 -6.77 15.56
C ALA A 121 -13.56 -6.55 15.47
N PHE A 122 -12.91 -7.02 14.41
CA PHE A 122 -11.48 -6.82 14.18
C PHE A 122 -11.12 -5.33 14.06
N PHE A 123 -11.84 -4.54 13.29
CA PHE A 123 -11.56 -3.11 13.18
C PHE A 123 -11.81 -2.31 14.45
N ASN A 124 -12.71 -2.78 15.32
CA ASN A 124 -12.92 -2.17 16.62
C ASN A 124 -11.84 -2.58 17.64
N ASN A 125 -11.46 -3.86 17.65
CA ASN A 125 -10.42 -4.38 18.51
C ASN A 125 -9.69 -5.55 17.83
N PRO A 126 -8.49 -5.32 17.25
CA PRO A 126 -7.72 -6.35 16.56
C PRO A 126 -6.98 -7.32 17.47
N THR A 127 -7.02 -7.12 18.81
CA THR A 127 -6.35 -8.01 19.77
C THR A 127 -6.85 -9.46 19.67
N GLY A 128 -5.98 -10.44 19.84
CA GLY A 128 -6.32 -11.88 19.75
C GLY A 128 -6.49 -12.39 18.32
N HIS A 129 -5.82 -11.71 17.39
CA HIS A 129 -5.72 -12.13 15.99
C HIS A 129 -4.25 -12.33 15.60
N SER A 130 -4.02 -13.19 14.63
CA SER A 130 -2.70 -13.49 14.09
C SER A 130 -2.69 -13.48 12.56
N SER A 131 -1.52 -13.22 11.97
CA SER A 131 -1.35 -13.23 10.53
C SER A 131 -1.30 -14.65 9.96
N THR A 132 -1.96 -14.84 8.82
CA THR A 132 -1.85 -16.04 7.99
C THR A 132 -1.26 -15.73 6.61
N PHE A 133 -0.64 -14.55 6.45
CA PHE A 133 -0.12 -14.06 5.17
C PHE A 133 1.01 -14.95 4.59
N MET A 134 1.73 -15.69 5.42
CA MET A 134 2.82 -16.56 4.97
C MET A 134 2.41 -17.56 3.89
N LYS A 135 1.14 -17.98 3.83
CA LYS A 135 0.66 -18.85 2.75
C LYS A 135 0.77 -18.18 1.36
N TYR A 136 0.56 -16.85 1.30
CA TYR A 136 0.73 -16.04 0.08
C TYR A 136 2.21 -15.72 -0.19
N ALA A 137 2.97 -15.40 0.87
CA ALA A 137 4.40 -15.09 0.74
C ALA A 137 5.24 -16.25 0.16
N LYS A 138 4.77 -17.48 0.28
CA LYS A 138 5.43 -18.68 -0.27
C LYS A 138 5.25 -18.85 -1.77
N VAL A 139 4.29 -18.18 -2.39
CA VAL A 139 3.93 -18.39 -3.80
C VAL A 139 3.91 -17.10 -4.62
N ALA A 140 3.87 -15.93 -4.00
CA ALA A 140 3.89 -14.64 -4.68
C ALA A 140 5.31 -14.19 -5.01
N ASP A 141 5.48 -13.51 -6.14
CA ASP A 141 6.75 -12.90 -6.58
C ASP A 141 6.85 -11.44 -6.17
N LEU A 142 5.71 -10.72 -6.22
CA LEU A 142 5.58 -9.31 -5.89
C LEU A 142 4.43 -9.11 -4.89
N TYR A 143 4.70 -8.35 -3.85
CA TYR A 143 3.69 -7.89 -2.89
C TYR A 143 3.51 -6.38 -2.96
N VAL A 144 2.27 -5.91 -3.07
CA VAL A 144 1.88 -4.50 -3.01
C VAL A 144 1.01 -4.27 -1.78
N ALA A 145 1.57 -3.60 -0.78
CA ALA A 145 0.92 -3.35 0.51
C ALA A 145 0.09 -2.07 0.46
N CYS A 146 -1.24 -2.21 0.31
CA CYS A 146 -2.20 -1.11 0.23
C CYS A 146 -3.20 -1.09 1.39
N HIS A 147 -2.92 -1.85 2.44
CA HIS A 147 -3.79 -1.97 3.61
C HIS A 147 -3.62 -0.77 4.55
N TYR A 148 -4.64 -0.55 5.38
CA TYR A 148 -4.53 0.26 6.59
C TYR A 148 -4.10 -0.66 7.75
N TRP A 149 -3.19 -0.18 8.57
CA TRP A 149 -2.74 -0.91 9.76
C TRP A 149 -2.95 -0.08 11.03
N ASP A 150 -3.44 -0.73 12.08
CA ASP A 150 -3.54 -0.21 13.44
C ASP A 150 -2.42 -0.87 14.27
N ASN A 151 -1.71 -0.13 15.10
CA ASN A 151 -0.58 -0.63 15.88
C ASN A 151 -0.92 -1.79 16.85
N ARG A 152 -2.21 -2.02 17.11
CA ARG A 152 -2.71 -3.17 17.89
C ARG A 152 -2.96 -4.40 17.03
N SER A 153 -2.95 -4.25 15.70
CA SER A 153 -3.15 -5.35 14.75
C SER A 153 -1.91 -6.21 14.62
N PRO A 154 -2.04 -7.49 14.26
CA PRO A 154 -0.89 -8.32 13.94
C PRO A 154 -0.12 -7.74 12.76
N PHE A 155 1.19 -7.96 12.72
CA PHE A 155 1.99 -7.69 11.54
C PHE A 155 1.51 -8.55 10.37
N ILE A 156 1.67 -8.05 9.14
CA ILE A 156 1.41 -8.86 7.94
C ILE A 156 2.39 -10.03 7.91
N PHE A 157 3.67 -9.72 8.12
CA PHE A 157 4.72 -10.72 8.35
C PHE A 157 5.84 -10.11 9.19
N THR A 158 6.53 -10.97 9.92
CA THR A 158 7.65 -10.60 10.77
C THR A 158 8.99 -10.82 10.07
N ARG A 159 10.08 -10.27 10.63
CA ARG A 159 11.46 -10.55 10.17
C ARG A 159 11.80 -12.04 10.22
N LYS A 160 11.23 -12.78 11.19
CA LYS A 160 11.39 -14.23 11.32
C LYS A 160 10.69 -14.97 10.18
N ASP A 161 9.51 -14.53 9.77
CA ASP A 161 8.78 -15.13 8.65
C ASP A 161 9.58 -15.01 7.34
N MET A 162 10.27 -13.89 7.14
CA MET A 162 11.12 -13.68 5.95
C MET A 162 12.36 -14.58 5.90
N GLN A 163 12.76 -15.19 7.01
CA GLN A 163 13.85 -16.19 7.07
C GLN A 163 13.38 -17.60 6.71
N HIS A 164 12.07 -17.78 6.51
CA HIS A 164 11.53 -19.08 6.15
C HIS A 164 12.06 -19.53 4.76
N PRO A 165 12.56 -20.78 4.61
CA PRO A 165 13.20 -21.24 3.37
C PRO A 165 12.28 -21.19 2.15
N ASN A 166 10.97 -21.20 2.35
CA ASN A 166 9.97 -21.11 1.28
C ASN A 166 9.45 -19.66 1.08
N TRP A 167 10.10 -18.64 1.63
CA TRP A 167 9.78 -17.26 1.29
C TRP A 167 10.09 -17.01 -0.19
N ASN A 168 9.11 -16.55 -0.97
CA ASN A 168 9.27 -16.38 -2.41
C ASN A 168 9.22 -14.92 -2.88
N ILE A 169 8.60 -14.01 -2.12
CA ILE A 169 8.48 -12.61 -2.54
C ILE A 169 9.86 -12.00 -2.74
N SER A 170 10.13 -11.58 -3.98
CA SER A 170 11.39 -10.93 -4.37
C SER A 170 11.34 -9.40 -4.24
N VAL A 171 10.15 -8.81 -4.35
CA VAL A 171 9.93 -7.36 -4.21
C VAL A 171 8.68 -7.08 -3.38
N VAL A 172 8.81 -6.14 -2.44
CA VAL A 172 7.73 -5.57 -1.65
C VAL A 172 7.61 -4.09 -1.99
N ALA A 173 6.45 -3.70 -2.51
CA ALA A 173 6.06 -2.31 -2.67
C ALA A 173 5.16 -1.90 -1.49
N ASP A 174 5.76 -1.35 -0.46
CA ASP A 174 5.05 -0.92 0.73
C ASP A 174 4.49 0.50 0.56
N VAL A 175 3.24 0.57 0.14
CA VAL A 175 2.51 1.83 -0.06
C VAL A 175 2.02 2.40 1.29
N SER A 176 1.92 1.56 2.33
CA SER A 176 1.57 2.01 3.68
C SER A 176 2.72 2.78 4.33
N CYS A 177 3.96 2.36 4.06
CA CYS A 177 5.20 3.00 4.53
C CYS A 177 5.27 3.17 6.07
N ASP A 178 4.74 2.20 6.82
CA ASP A 178 4.80 2.19 8.29
C ASP A 178 6.16 1.62 8.73
N ILE A 179 7.05 2.49 9.21
CA ILE A 179 8.41 2.11 9.61
C ILE A 179 8.36 1.21 10.85
N ASP A 180 9.12 0.11 10.84
CA ASP A 180 9.07 -0.94 11.86
C ASP A 180 7.65 -1.44 12.14
N GLY A 181 6.78 -1.31 11.14
CA GLY A 181 5.36 -1.64 11.16
C GLY A 181 5.06 -3.03 10.60
N PRO A 182 3.86 -3.21 10.03
CA PRO A 182 3.30 -4.51 9.65
C PRO A 182 4.08 -5.23 8.55
N VAL A 183 4.85 -4.48 7.77
CA VAL A 183 5.72 -4.96 6.68
C VAL A 183 7.17 -4.93 7.17
N ALA A 184 7.64 -6.02 7.75
CA ALA A 184 8.85 -6.06 8.57
C ALA A 184 10.17 -5.68 7.85
N CYS A 185 10.19 -5.65 6.52
CA CYS A 185 11.32 -5.19 5.72
C CYS A 185 11.31 -3.67 5.44
N THR A 186 10.29 -2.95 5.88
CA THR A 186 10.23 -1.48 5.76
C THR A 186 11.02 -0.85 6.91
N LEU A 187 12.33 -0.71 6.68
CA LEU A 187 13.28 -0.20 7.69
C LEU A 187 13.33 1.32 7.75
N ARG A 188 13.01 1.98 6.64
CA ARG A 188 13.00 3.43 6.49
C ARG A 188 12.17 3.83 5.28
N PRO A 189 11.73 5.09 5.19
CA PRO A 189 11.17 5.60 3.95
C PRO A 189 12.25 5.64 2.87
N SER A 190 11.85 5.47 1.62
CA SER A 190 12.68 5.74 0.45
C SER A 190 12.23 7.04 -0.23
N THR A 191 13.05 7.55 -1.15
CA THR A 191 12.76 8.81 -1.83
C THR A 191 12.36 8.57 -3.29
N ILE A 192 11.67 9.53 -3.88
CA ILE A 192 11.31 9.50 -5.30
C ILE A 192 12.57 9.28 -6.16
N THR A 193 13.68 9.92 -5.86
CA THR A 193 14.94 9.78 -6.61
C THR A 193 15.67 8.47 -6.38
N ASN A 194 15.49 7.85 -5.20
CA ASN A 194 16.06 6.55 -4.85
C ASN A 194 14.99 5.68 -4.17
N PRO A 195 14.04 5.08 -4.96
CA PRO A 195 12.86 4.46 -4.41
C PRO A 195 13.07 3.06 -3.83
N PHE A 196 14.23 2.46 -4.06
CA PHE A 196 14.48 1.07 -3.69
C PHE A 196 15.69 0.89 -2.81
N TYR A 197 15.61 -0.10 -1.91
CA TYR A 197 16.76 -0.71 -1.24
C TYR A 197 16.54 -2.22 -1.14
N GLY A 198 17.58 -2.97 -0.84
CA GLY A 198 17.49 -4.39 -0.54
C GLY A 198 17.34 -4.64 0.95
N TYR A 199 16.59 -5.66 1.32
CA TYR A 199 16.52 -6.19 2.68
C TYR A 199 17.11 -7.62 2.69
N ASP A 200 18.14 -7.85 3.47
CA ASP A 200 18.68 -9.20 3.67
C ASP A 200 17.99 -9.87 4.87
N PRO A 201 17.18 -10.93 4.65
CA PRO A 201 16.49 -11.61 5.74
C PRO A 201 17.41 -12.26 6.76
N LYS A 202 18.65 -12.64 6.39
CA LYS A 202 19.59 -13.30 7.28
C LYS A 202 20.21 -12.33 8.28
N SER A 203 20.76 -11.22 7.78
CA SER A 203 21.34 -10.18 8.63
C SER A 203 20.31 -9.21 9.19
N GLN A 204 19.08 -9.21 8.66
CA GLN A 204 18.00 -8.27 8.97
C GLN A 204 18.39 -6.81 8.74
N LYS A 205 19.22 -6.55 7.74
CA LYS A 205 19.77 -5.22 7.43
C LYS A 205 19.47 -4.80 6.01
N GLU A 206 19.56 -3.50 5.81
CA GLU A 206 19.56 -2.90 4.48
C GLU A 206 20.84 -3.30 3.73
N VAL A 207 20.67 -3.58 2.45
CA VAL A 207 21.73 -3.89 1.49
C VAL A 207 21.40 -3.22 0.15
N ASP A 208 22.28 -3.36 -0.84
CA ASP A 208 21.97 -2.91 -2.21
C ASP A 208 20.75 -3.62 -2.76
N PHE A 209 19.91 -2.89 -3.51
CA PHE A 209 18.66 -3.40 -4.10
C PHE A 209 18.88 -4.63 -4.98
N LEU A 210 19.99 -4.69 -5.72
CA LEU A 210 20.30 -5.76 -6.63
C LEU A 210 21.04 -6.93 -5.99
N SER A 211 21.34 -6.87 -4.68
CA SER A 211 21.96 -7.98 -3.96
C SER A 211 21.19 -9.28 -4.14
N GLU A 212 21.90 -10.38 -4.35
CA GLU A 212 21.29 -11.70 -4.51
C GLU A 212 20.72 -12.23 -3.19
N ASN A 213 19.66 -13.04 -3.28
CA ASN A 213 18.97 -13.65 -2.14
C ASN A 213 18.44 -12.64 -1.12
N THR A 214 18.05 -11.46 -1.58
CA THR A 214 17.47 -10.39 -0.78
C THR A 214 16.11 -9.97 -1.32
N VAL A 215 15.31 -9.32 -0.49
CA VAL A 215 14.02 -8.76 -0.89
C VAL A 215 14.21 -7.29 -1.25
N GLY A 216 13.77 -6.90 -2.45
CA GLY A 216 13.72 -5.50 -2.84
C GLY A 216 12.55 -4.79 -2.14
N VAL A 217 12.80 -3.60 -1.60
CA VAL A 217 11.78 -2.83 -0.88
C VAL A 217 11.62 -1.46 -1.52
N MET A 218 10.38 -1.07 -1.81
CA MET A 218 9.96 0.27 -2.16
C MET A 218 9.06 0.80 -1.05
N ALA A 219 9.44 1.90 -0.42
CA ALA A 219 8.71 2.53 0.66
C ALA A 219 8.76 4.07 0.53
N VAL A 220 8.40 4.57 -0.65
CA VAL A 220 8.31 6.02 -0.90
C VAL A 220 7.09 6.57 -0.14
N ASP A 221 7.29 7.55 0.72
CA ASP A 221 6.26 8.11 1.60
C ASP A 221 5.34 9.13 0.92
N ASN A 222 5.76 9.67 -0.22
CA ASN A 222 5.04 10.72 -0.95
C ASN A 222 4.74 10.35 -2.42
N LEU A 223 4.36 9.10 -2.67
CA LEU A 223 4.09 8.53 -4.00
C LEU A 223 3.25 9.41 -4.95
N PRO A 224 2.17 10.11 -4.51
CA PRO A 224 1.39 10.97 -5.40
C PRO A 224 2.20 12.10 -6.06
N CYS A 225 3.31 12.51 -5.44
CA CYS A 225 4.20 13.54 -5.98
C CYS A 225 4.99 13.06 -7.22
N GLU A 226 4.97 11.76 -7.53
CA GLU A 226 5.56 11.25 -8.77
C GLU A 226 4.68 11.51 -10.01
N LEU A 227 3.38 11.78 -9.82
CA LEU A 227 2.44 12.22 -10.89
C LEU A 227 1.73 13.51 -10.45
N PRO A 228 2.45 14.61 -10.27
CA PRO A 228 1.93 15.81 -9.64
C PRO A 228 0.80 16.47 -10.44
N LYS A 229 0.86 16.44 -11.77
CA LYS A 229 -0.16 16.98 -12.67
C LYS A 229 -1.51 16.31 -12.42
N ASP A 230 -1.55 14.99 -12.49
CA ASP A 230 -2.79 14.21 -12.35
C ASP A 230 -3.31 14.20 -10.91
N ALA A 231 -2.41 14.03 -9.93
CA ALA A 231 -2.76 14.02 -8.51
C ALA A 231 -3.35 15.37 -8.07
N SER A 232 -2.75 16.49 -8.49
CA SER A 232 -3.24 17.83 -8.18
C SER A 232 -4.58 18.12 -8.87
N PHE A 233 -4.74 17.68 -10.11
CA PHE A 233 -6.00 17.84 -10.84
C PHE A 233 -7.16 17.13 -10.13
N GLU A 234 -6.96 15.87 -9.71
CA GLU A 234 -7.98 15.13 -8.99
C GLU A 234 -8.26 15.71 -7.60
N PHE A 235 -7.21 16.13 -6.89
CA PHE A 235 -7.38 16.81 -5.61
C PHE A 235 -8.22 18.09 -5.79
N GLY A 236 -7.92 18.89 -6.80
CA GLY A 236 -8.67 20.11 -7.11
C GLY A 236 -10.15 19.83 -7.43
N LYS A 237 -10.44 18.74 -8.16
CA LYS A 237 -11.85 18.32 -8.40
C LYS A 237 -12.57 17.99 -7.11
N MET A 238 -11.98 17.17 -6.25
CA MET A 238 -12.57 16.82 -4.95
C MET A 238 -12.73 18.05 -4.05
N PHE A 239 -11.77 18.98 -4.10
CA PHE A 239 -11.84 20.24 -3.33
C PHE A 239 -13.02 21.08 -3.80
N ILE A 240 -13.18 21.30 -5.10
CA ILE A 240 -14.30 22.07 -5.67
C ILE A 240 -15.63 21.41 -5.32
N GLU A 241 -15.74 20.09 -5.46
CA GLU A 241 -16.97 19.34 -5.25
C GLU A 241 -17.43 19.31 -3.78
N HIS A 242 -16.48 19.22 -2.84
CA HIS A 242 -16.83 18.92 -1.45
C HIS A 242 -16.49 20.02 -0.45
N VAL A 243 -15.57 20.93 -0.77
CA VAL A 243 -15.01 21.88 0.22
C VAL A 243 -15.24 23.32 -0.16
N LEU A 244 -15.19 23.67 -1.44
CA LEU A 244 -15.20 25.07 -1.87
C LEU A 244 -16.46 25.82 -1.39
N GLU A 245 -17.64 25.24 -1.59
CA GLU A 245 -18.92 25.85 -1.15
C GLU A 245 -19.01 25.93 0.38
N PRO A 246 -18.78 24.85 1.17
CA PRO A 246 -18.73 24.93 2.62
C PRO A 246 -17.73 25.98 3.16
N LEU A 247 -16.59 26.14 2.50
CA LEU A 247 -15.53 27.05 2.94
C LEU A 247 -15.89 28.53 2.71
N THR A 248 -16.63 28.83 1.63
CA THR A 248 -16.93 30.21 1.20
C THR A 248 -18.37 30.65 1.41
N GLY A 249 -19.26 29.75 1.77
CA GLY A 249 -20.69 29.99 1.86
C GLY A 249 -21.34 29.32 3.07
N ASN A 250 -22.33 28.46 2.80
CA ASN A 250 -23.06 27.74 3.83
C ASN A 250 -22.54 26.33 4.02
N ASP A 251 -22.26 25.93 5.24
CA ASP A 251 -21.76 24.59 5.61
C ASP A 251 -22.80 23.84 6.49
N PRO A 252 -23.94 23.41 5.90
CA PRO A 252 -25.02 22.78 6.68
C PRO A 252 -24.66 21.41 7.24
N GLU A 253 -23.57 20.80 6.77
CA GLU A 253 -23.07 19.53 7.24
C GLU A 253 -21.85 19.66 8.17
N ASP A 254 -21.48 20.88 8.56
CA ASP A 254 -20.32 21.17 9.40
C ASP A 254 -19.00 20.57 8.87
N ILE A 255 -18.83 20.53 7.55
CA ILE A 255 -17.66 19.92 6.91
C ILE A 255 -16.38 20.61 7.35
N ILE A 256 -16.38 21.95 7.33
CA ILE A 256 -15.21 22.76 7.71
C ILE A 256 -14.94 22.64 9.21
N TYR A 257 -15.99 22.74 10.04
CA TYR A 257 -15.84 22.57 11.49
C TYR A 257 -15.25 21.21 11.86
N ARG A 258 -15.79 20.13 11.27
CA ARG A 258 -15.31 18.74 11.51
C ARG A 258 -13.91 18.47 10.98
N ALA A 259 -13.45 19.24 9.99
CA ALA A 259 -12.09 19.15 9.45
C ALA A 259 -11.11 20.10 10.19
N SER A 260 -11.60 21.02 11.02
CA SER A 260 -10.76 21.98 11.74
C SER A 260 -10.14 21.31 12.96
N GLU A 261 -8.82 21.22 12.97
CA GLU A 261 -8.05 20.69 14.11
C GLU A 261 -8.12 21.66 15.30
N THR A 262 -8.00 22.96 15.01
CA THR A 262 -8.02 24.00 16.03
C THR A 262 -8.96 25.14 15.66
N ILE A 263 -9.62 25.72 16.69
CA ILE A 263 -10.40 26.95 16.61
C ILE A 263 -10.01 27.85 17.79
N ASN A 264 -9.67 29.09 17.49
CA ASN A 264 -9.21 30.05 18.49
C ASN A 264 -8.06 29.54 19.38
N GLY A 265 -7.12 28.81 18.78
CA GLY A 265 -5.93 28.31 19.48
C GLY A 265 -6.19 27.09 20.38
N LYS A 266 -7.34 26.44 20.28
CA LYS A 266 -7.68 25.24 21.04
C LYS A 266 -8.08 24.11 20.09
N LEU A 267 -7.77 22.86 20.47
CA LEU A 267 -8.25 21.68 19.73
C LEU A 267 -9.77 21.66 19.68
N THR A 268 -10.30 21.21 18.55
CA THR A 268 -11.73 20.86 18.46
C THR A 268 -11.96 19.46 19.03
N PRO A 269 -13.19 19.13 19.48
CA PRO A 269 -13.49 17.82 20.07
C PRO A 269 -13.16 16.63 19.15
N HIS A 270 -13.15 16.82 17.83
CA HIS A 270 -12.78 15.76 16.87
C HIS A 270 -11.29 15.45 16.89
N PHE A 271 -10.46 16.33 17.44
CA PHE A 271 -9.01 16.21 17.48
C PHE A 271 -8.44 16.19 18.90
N ASP A 272 -9.28 15.94 19.91
CA ASP A 272 -8.84 15.84 21.32
C ASP A 272 -7.76 14.75 21.53
N TYR A 273 -7.69 13.75 20.65
CA TYR A 273 -6.64 12.72 20.68
C TYR A 273 -5.23 13.27 20.45
N LEU A 274 -5.09 14.51 19.97
CA LEU A 274 -3.80 15.20 19.81
C LEU A 274 -3.35 15.93 21.08
N SER A 275 -4.11 15.87 22.18
CA SER A 275 -3.81 16.61 23.42
C SER A 275 -2.43 16.26 23.98
N ASP A 276 -2.08 14.97 24.04
CA ASP A 276 -0.79 14.53 24.56
C ASP A 276 0.37 15.03 23.69
N TYR A 277 0.20 15.01 22.36
CA TYR A 277 1.17 15.60 21.44
C TYR A 277 1.40 17.08 21.68
N LEU A 278 0.33 17.88 21.88
CA LEU A 278 0.44 19.31 22.19
C LEU A 278 1.11 19.59 23.54
N GLU A 279 0.97 18.68 24.49
CA GLU A 279 1.58 18.78 25.81
C GLU A 279 3.02 18.21 25.85
N GLY A 280 3.53 17.73 24.71
CA GLY A 280 4.86 17.11 24.61
C GLY A 280 4.96 15.78 25.36
N LYS A 281 3.85 15.08 25.48
CA LYS A 281 3.77 13.72 26.04
C LYS A 281 3.73 12.74 24.88
N ASP A 282 4.88 12.16 24.51
CA ASP A 282 5.01 11.08 23.54
C ASP A 282 4.91 9.71 24.19
#